data_bb0775b04e006e61937dcccbfc5aa584
#
_entry.id   bb0775b04e006e61937dcccbfc5aa584
#
_cell.length_a   1.000
_cell.length_b   1.000
_cell.length_c   1.000
_cell.angle_alpha   90.00
_cell.angle_beta   90.00
_cell.angle_gamma   90.00
#
_symmetry.space_group_name_H-M   'P 1'
#
loop_
_entity.id
_entity.type
_entity.pdbx_description
1 polymer ?
#
loop_
_entity_poly.entity_id
_entity_poly.type
_entity_poly.pdbx_seq_one_letter_code
_entity_poly.pdbx_strand_id
1 'polypeptide(L)'
;MVAPPRLERITVAEATRRYLAAVEVETIRGVLSPATARSYTRDVTEFGRLTGRDRILDDVTGPDVDTVLVRYQSAPDARYTDPDRKPGPGRSTATVNRFRQSVTRFLAYAARECWVQADPMQWAAPPAKVRGTLRTARTALSAGAARSLLTTTPADAPARTDQDLVLRDRLVVALLLVLGPRVSELARTDVDDVAREPERTTWRIRGKGGNTRTVTLSPPLARALEDYLTHLRPTLAAKRPQDPDAQRALLLSWRGRRIDTQAIRALLSRTVARMPAPYQREATPHALRHTTATLLVADGWDVKVVAELLGHASIATTGVYLDRIEGELAAAIRAHPLATAID
;
A
#
# COMPACT_ATOMS: atom_id res chain seq x y z
N MET A 1 29.21 -27.73 28.91
CA MET A 1 29.48 -26.33 28.54
C MET A 1 29.43 -26.25 27.03
N VAL A 2 28.55 -25.46 26.49
CA VAL A 2 28.52 -25.16 25.03
C VAL A 2 29.64 -24.16 24.78
N ALA A 3 30.60 -24.49 23.87
CA ALA A 3 31.65 -23.55 23.49
C ALA A 3 31.04 -22.25 22.95
N PRO A 4 31.60 -21.08 23.28
CA PRO A 4 31.12 -19.84 22.71
C PRO A 4 31.24 -19.89 21.17
N PRO A 5 30.27 -19.37 20.45
CA PRO A 5 30.32 -19.35 19.01
C PRO A 5 31.57 -18.58 18.52
N ARG A 6 32.26 -19.17 17.55
CA ARG A 6 33.50 -18.63 17.01
C ARG A 6 33.15 -17.51 16.00
N LEU A 7 33.80 -16.36 16.14
CA LEU A 7 33.67 -15.27 15.17
C LEU A 7 34.09 -15.72 13.76
N GLU A 8 33.22 -15.54 12.79
CA GLU A 8 33.48 -15.81 11.37
C GLU A 8 33.68 -14.48 10.62
N ARG A 9 34.90 -14.14 10.29
CA ARG A 9 35.24 -12.91 9.57
C ARG A 9 34.95 -13.09 8.08
N ILE A 10 33.79 -12.61 7.64
CA ILE A 10 33.35 -12.68 6.24
C ILE A 10 33.24 -11.29 5.63
N THR A 11 33.28 -11.22 4.29
CA THR A 11 33.09 -9.96 3.58
C THR A 11 31.64 -9.49 3.64
N VAL A 12 31.45 -8.18 3.44
CA VAL A 12 30.11 -7.58 3.32
C VAL A 12 29.29 -8.25 2.21
N ALA A 13 29.94 -8.62 1.09
CA ALA A 13 29.27 -9.34 0.00
C ALA A 13 28.76 -10.72 0.44
N GLU A 14 29.59 -11.49 1.13
CA GLU A 14 29.22 -12.82 1.60
C GLU A 14 28.14 -12.76 2.69
N ALA A 15 28.27 -11.82 3.65
CA ALA A 15 27.25 -11.58 4.67
C ALA A 15 25.90 -11.19 4.05
N THR A 16 25.92 -10.29 3.04
CA THR A 16 24.72 -9.91 2.29
C THR A 16 24.08 -11.12 1.64
N ARG A 17 24.85 -11.95 0.94
CA ARG A 17 24.35 -13.16 0.26
C ARG A 17 23.67 -14.11 1.25
N ARG A 18 24.32 -14.41 2.37
CA ARG A 18 23.81 -15.34 3.41
C ARG A 18 22.54 -14.79 4.06
N TYR A 19 22.52 -13.50 4.39
CA TYR A 19 21.33 -12.86 4.96
C TYR A 19 20.14 -12.89 3.99
N LEU A 20 20.36 -12.63 2.71
CA LEU A 20 19.28 -12.68 1.72
C LEU A 20 18.71 -14.07 1.52
N ALA A 21 19.55 -15.11 1.63
CA ALA A 21 19.08 -16.51 1.66
C ALA A 21 18.18 -16.77 2.89
N ALA A 22 18.54 -16.25 4.07
CA ALA A 22 17.70 -16.35 5.27
C ALA A 22 16.36 -15.60 5.09
N VAL A 23 16.37 -14.41 4.48
CA VAL A 23 15.14 -13.64 4.15
C VAL A 23 14.24 -14.43 3.21
N GLU A 24 14.80 -15.17 2.25
CA GLU A 24 14.03 -16.02 1.34
C GLU A 24 13.36 -17.17 2.11
N VAL A 25 14.10 -17.85 3.00
CA VAL A 25 13.54 -18.91 3.85
C VAL A 25 12.41 -18.37 4.73
N GLU A 26 12.59 -17.21 5.38
CA GLU A 26 11.53 -16.56 6.18
C GLU A 26 10.30 -16.22 5.31
N THR A 27 10.50 -15.87 4.04
CA THR A 27 9.42 -15.58 3.10
C THR A 27 8.65 -16.85 2.72
N ILE A 28 9.34 -17.96 2.43
CA ILE A 28 8.74 -19.26 2.13
C ILE A 28 7.93 -19.75 3.34
N ARG A 29 8.44 -19.57 4.56
CA ARG A 29 7.76 -19.94 5.81
C ARG A 29 6.59 -19.01 6.17
N GLY A 30 6.33 -17.95 5.40
CA GLY A 30 5.27 -16.98 5.66
C GLY A 30 5.55 -16.01 6.82
N VAL A 31 6.76 -16.02 7.40
CA VAL A 31 7.17 -15.06 8.45
C VAL A 31 7.32 -13.66 7.87
N LEU A 32 7.82 -13.56 6.66
CA LEU A 32 7.94 -12.29 5.92
C LEU A 32 7.00 -12.27 4.71
N SER A 33 6.41 -11.09 4.47
CA SER A 33 5.68 -10.90 3.22
C SER A 33 6.66 -10.74 2.04
N PRO A 34 6.30 -11.20 0.82
CA PRO A 34 7.14 -11.01 -0.38
C PRO A 34 7.49 -9.53 -0.65
N ALA A 35 6.61 -8.58 -0.27
CA ALA A 35 6.87 -7.15 -0.41
C ALA A 35 7.93 -6.67 0.58
N THR A 36 7.91 -7.17 1.82
CA THR A 36 8.90 -6.87 2.85
C THR A 36 10.27 -7.44 2.46
N ALA A 37 10.30 -8.70 1.99
CA ALA A 37 11.50 -9.35 1.50
C ALA A 37 12.16 -8.55 0.37
N ARG A 38 11.39 -8.12 -0.65
CA ARG A 38 11.92 -7.25 -1.71
C ARG A 38 12.52 -5.94 -1.20
N SER A 39 11.92 -5.35 -0.16
CA SER A 39 12.48 -4.13 0.46
C SER A 39 13.81 -4.42 1.14
N TYR A 40 13.91 -5.50 1.91
CA TYR A 40 15.16 -5.89 2.57
C TYR A 40 16.25 -6.23 1.56
N THR A 41 15.91 -7.01 0.51
CA THR A 41 16.85 -7.34 -0.57
C THR A 41 17.44 -6.08 -1.18
N ARG A 42 16.60 -5.15 -1.59
CA ARG A 42 17.07 -3.89 -2.21
C ARG A 42 17.93 -3.08 -1.24
N ASP A 43 17.45 -2.90 -0.02
CA ASP A 43 18.09 -2.00 0.95
C ASP A 43 19.42 -2.59 1.45
N VAL A 44 19.52 -3.90 1.72
CA VAL A 44 20.76 -4.56 2.15
C VAL A 44 21.78 -4.68 1.00
N THR A 45 21.32 -4.94 -0.22
CA THR A 45 22.21 -4.90 -1.40
C THR A 45 22.80 -3.50 -1.59
N GLU A 46 22.02 -2.44 -1.41
CA GLU A 46 22.49 -1.06 -1.51
C GLU A 46 23.43 -0.71 -0.36
N PHE A 47 23.17 -1.18 0.86
CA PHE A 47 24.09 -1.06 1.99
C PHE A 47 25.44 -1.68 1.67
N GLY A 48 25.46 -2.94 1.18
CA GLY A 48 26.69 -3.62 0.79
C GLY A 48 27.47 -2.87 -0.29
N ARG A 49 26.77 -2.27 -1.26
CA ARG A 49 27.40 -1.46 -2.31
C ARG A 49 28.06 -0.18 -1.75
N LEU A 50 27.39 0.50 -0.82
CA LEU A 50 27.86 1.76 -0.22
C LEU A 50 28.97 1.57 0.80
N THR A 51 28.98 0.42 1.51
CA THR A 51 29.99 0.06 2.52
C THR A 51 31.30 -0.44 1.86
N GLY A 52 31.20 -1.05 0.68
CA GLY A 52 32.30 -1.74 -0.01
C GLY A 52 32.16 -3.27 0.14
N ARG A 53 31.96 -3.95 -1.00
CA ARG A 53 31.61 -5.37 -1.04
C ARG A 53 32.69 -6.30 -0.47
N ASP A 54 33.96 -5.94 -0.68
CA ASP A 54 35.12 -6.74 -0.31
C ASP A 54 35.62 -6.45 1.11
N ARG A 55 35.06 -5.42 1.78
CA ARG A 55 35.38 -5.06 3.16
C ARG A 55 34.92 -6.20 4.09
N ILE A 56 35.70 -6.50 5.12
CA ILE A 56 35.28 -7.42 6.19
C ILE A 56 34.16 -6.76 6.98
N LEU A 57 33.07 -7.50 7.24
CA LEU A 57 31.90 -6.95 7.91
C LEU A 57 32.19 -6.56 9.37
N ASP A 58 33.05 -7.33 10.06
CA ASP A 58 33.48 -7.06 11.43
C ASP A 58 34.29 -5.75 11.59
N ASP A 59 34.86 -5.25 10.50
CA ASP A 59 35.61 -3.98 10.47
C ASP A 59 34.66 -2.76 10.20
N VAL A 60 33.37 -2.96 10.08
CA VAL A 60 32.39 -1.90 9.88
C VAL A 60 31.98 -1.34 11.25
N THR A 61 32.24 -0.05 11.47
CA THR A 61 31.95 0.66 12.71
C THR A 61 30.64 1.44 12.65
N GLY A 62 30.17 1.94 13.81
CA GLY A 62 29.00 2.83 13.85
C GLY A 62 29.14 4.08 12.98
N PRO A 63 30.29 4.81 13.04
CA PRO A 63 30.57 5.94 12.13
C PRO A 63 30.56 5.57 10.65
N ASP A 64 30.98 4.35 10.28
CA ASP A 64 30.85 3.87 8.89
C ASP A 64 29.40 3.73 8.46
N VAL A 65 28.55 3.18 9.34
CA VAL A 65 27.10 3.09 9.09
C VAL A 65 26.52 4.49 8.91
N ASP A 66 26.87 5.46 9.75
CA ASP A 66 26.40 6.85 9.62
C ASP A 66 26.85 7.47 8.29
N THR A 67 28.08 7.21 7.87
CA THR A 67 28.60 7.65 6.57
C THR A 67 27.79 7.06 5.41
N VAL A 68 27.44 5.76 5.50
CA VAL A 68 26.59 5.10 4.51
C VAL A 68 25.19 5.72 4.47
N LEU A 69 24.60 6.03 5.64
CA LEU A 69 23.29 6.68 5.71
C LEU A 69 23.29 8.07 5.08
N VAL A 70 24.34 8.88 5.31
CA VAL A 70 24.52 10.20 4.68
C VAL A 70 24.67 10.05 3.15
N ARG A 71 25.52 9.13 2.68
CA ARG A 71 25.67 8.84 1.24
C ARG A 71 24.35 8.39 0.61
N TYR A 72 23.60 7.52 1.30
CA TYR A 72 22.29 7.09 0.85
C TYR A 72 21.30 8.26 0.76
N GLN A 73 21.32 9.18 1.72
CA GLN A 73 20.47 10.36 1.73
C GLN A 73 20.79 11.30 0.59
N SER A 74 22.06 11.56 0.31
CA SER A 74 22.52 12.49 -0.71
C SER A 74 22.39 11.95 -2.15
N ALA A 75 22.27 10.63 -2.31
CA ALA A 75 22.17 10.03 -3.62
C ALA A 75 20.79 10.33 -4.28
N PRO A 76 20.76 10.59 -5.60
CA PRO A 76 19.51 10.78 -6.34
C PRO A 76 18.56 9.59 -6.14
N ASP A 77 17.27 9.88 -6.04
CA ASP A 77 16.25 8.81 -5.98
C ASP A 77 15.97 8.31 -7.40
N ALA A 78 16.56 7.18 -7.76
CA ALA A 78 16.41 6.55 -9.08
C ALA A 78 14.96 6.18 -9.47
N ARG A 79 13.99 6.33 -8.54
CA ARG A 79 12.56 6.15 -8.83
C ARG A 79 11.95 7.35 -9.58
N TYR A 80 12.63 8.48 -9.61
CA TYR A 80 12.22 9.68 -10.34
C TYR A 80 13.08 9.82 -11.58
N THR A 81 12.73 9.09 -12.63
CA THR A 81 13.40 9.11 -13.95
C THR A 81 12.75 10.10 -14.93
N ASP A 82 11.90 11.00 -14.44
CA ASP A 82 11.32 12.05 -15.27
C ASP A 82 12.40 13.10 -15.62
N PRO A 83 12.83 13.20 -16.88
CA PRO A 83 13.87 14.13 -17.29
C PRO A 83 13.50 15.61 -17.06
N ASP A 84 12.20 15.93 -17.01
CA ASP A 84 11.69 17.29 -16.79
C ASP A 84 11.59 17.64 -15.29
N ARG A 85 11.73 16.68 -14.40
CA ARG A 85 11.72 16.88 -12.96
C ARG A 85 13.15 17.00 -12.44
N LYS A 86 13.59 18.22 -12.09
CA LYS A 86 14.88 18.41 -11.42
C LYS A 86 15.03 17.41 -10.27
N PRO A 87 16.14 16.66 -10.19
CA PRO A 87 16.37 15.76 -9.07
C PRO A 87 16.25 16.57 -7.77
N GLY A 88 15.33 16.15 -6.92
CA GLY A 88 15.14 16.78 -5.61
C GLY A 88 16.42 16.63 -4.76
N PRO A 89 16.56 17.41 -3.66
CA PRO A 89 17.74 17.43 -2.83
C PRO A 89 17.87 16.12 -1.99
N GLY A 90 18.16 15.01 -2.67
CA GLY A 90 18.36 13.71 -2.02
C GLY A 90 17.07 13.01 -1.54
N ARG A 91 17.24 11.92 -0.78
CA ARG A 91 16.13 11.10 -0.26
C ARG A 91 15.53 11.70 1.01
N SER A 92 14.22 11.55 1.18
CA SER A 92 13.53 12.05 2.38
C SER A 92 13.99 11.33 3.66
N THR A 93 13.94 12.03 4.81
CA THR A 93 14.24 11.45 6.14
C THR A 93 13.47 10.16 6.40
N ALA A 94 12.21 10.07 6.00
CA ALA A 94 11.41 8.85 6.15
C ALA A 94 11.97 7.69 5.32
N THR A 95 12.48 7.97 4.11
CA THR A 95 13.13 6.97 3.26
C THR A 95 14.44 6.49 3.87
N VAL A 96 15.25 7.41 4.43
CA VAL A 96 16.51 7.08 5.11
C VAL A 96 16.24 6.26 6.37
N ASN A 97 15.27 6.64 7.20
CA ASN A 97 14.91 5.89 8.40
C ASN A 97 14.42 4.46 8.07
N ARG A 98 13.69 4.28 6.97
CA ARG A 98 13.29 2.96 6.51
C ARG A 98 14.50 2.13 6.06
N PHE A 99 15.41 2.72 5.29
CA PHE A 99 16.67 2.06 4.89
C PHE A 99 17.47 1.67 6.13
N ARG A 100 17.61 2.58 7.12
CA ARG A 100 18.24 2.31 8.40
C ARG A 100 17.61 1.10 9.10
N GLN A 101 16.28 0.96 9.14
CA GLN A 101 15.61 -0.20 9.73
C GLN A 101 16.02 -1.52 9.06
N SER A 102 16.15 -1.53 7.74
CA SER A 102 16.63 -2.71 7.00
C SER A 102 18.09 -3.05 7.35
N VAL A 103 18.94 -2.03 7.47
CA VAL A 103 20.36 -2.17 7.88
C VAL A 103 20.45 -2.67 9.33
N THR A 104 19.67 -2.10 10.25
CA THR A 104 19.62 -2.55 11.66
C THR A 104 19.28 -4.02 11.76
N ARG A 105 18.27 -4.49 11.02
CA ARG A 105 17.91 -5.90 11.01
C ARG A 105 19.03 -6.80 10.46
N PHE A 106 19.71 -6.35 9.41
CA PHE A 106 20.83 -7.07 8.82
C PHE A 106 22.00 -7.19 9.79
N LEU A 107 22.43 -6.10 10.43
CA LEU A 107 23.56 -6.09 11.37
C LEU A 107 23.25 -6.84 12.66
N ALA A 108 22.03 -6.73 13.18
CA ALA A 108 21.57 -7.57 14.29
C ALA A 108 21.57 -9.08 13.96
N TYR A 109 21.20 -9.42 12.71
CA TYR A 109 21.33 -10.79 12.23
C TYR A 109 22.80 -11.21 12.18
N ALA A 110 23.67 -10.38 11.63
CA ALA A 110 25.11 -10.66 11.55
C ALA A 110 25.76 -10.87 12.94
N ALA A 111 25.36 -10.08 13.95
CA ALA A 111 25.81 -10.25 15.31
C ALA A 111 25.34 -11.61 15.91
N ARG A 112 24.10 -12.00 15.65
CA ARG A 112 23.57 -13.31 16.10
C ARG A 112 24.29 -14.49 15.47
N GLU A 113 24.65 -14.37 14.19
CA GLU A 113 25.40 -15.40 13.45
C GLU A 113 26.91 -15.32 13.70
N CYS A 114 27.37 -14.45 14.61
CA CYS A 114 28.77 -14.24 14.94
C CYS A 114 29.66 -13.86 13.74
N TRP A 115 29.13 -13.05 12.83
CA TRP A 115 29.89 -12.46 11.72
C TRP A 115 30.53 -11.11 12.13
N VAL A 116 30.05 -10.54 13.23
CA VAL A 116 30.60 -9.35 13.89
C VAL A 116 30.67 -9.59 15.38
N GLN A 117 31.67 -9.01 16.05
CA GLN A 117 31.86 -9.12 17.51
C GLN A 117 30.72 -8.43 18.27
N ALA A 118 30.25 -7.30 17.74
CA ALA A 118 29.14 -6.52 18.29
C ALA A 118 28.38 -5.83 17.16
N ASP A 119 27.08 -5.57 17.38
CA ASP A 119 26.26 -4.87 16.39
C ASP A 119 26.71 -3.40 16.26
N PRO A 120 27.25 -2.97 15.09
CA PRO A 120 27.69 -1.58 14.88
C PRO A 120 26.59 -0.54 15.08
N MET A 121 25.33 -0.92 14.97
CA MET A 121 24.19 -0.03 15.17
C MET A 121 24.08 0.52 16.61
N GLN A 122 24.73 -0.11 17.59
CA GLN A 122 24.77 0.37 18.98
C GLN A 122 25.53 1.70 19.11
N TRP A 123 26.45 1.97 18.21
CA TRP A 123 27.29 3.18 18.17
C TRP A 123 26.96 4.11 16.98
N ALA A 124 26.00 3.76 16.16
CA ALA A 124 25.52 4.63 15.09
C ALA A 124 24.60 5.72 15.65
N ALA A 125 24.57 6.89 15.00
CA ALA A 125 23.72 8.01 15.39
C ALA A 125 22.24 7.61 15.43
N PRO A 126 21.43 8.18 16.34
CA PRO A 126 20.01 7.87 16.42
C PRO A 126 19.28 8.25 15.11
N PRO A 127 18.11 7.63 14.81
CA PRO A 127 17.35 7.98 13.61
C PRO A 127 16.95 9.46 13.64
N ALA A 128 17.07 10.12 12.50
CA ALA A 128 16.68 11.51 12.38
C ALA A 128 15.17 11.67 12.63
N LYS A 129 14.80 12.68 13.42
CA LYS A 129 13.39 12.99 13.69
C LYS A 129 12.72 13.44 12.38
N VAL A 130 11.63 12.79 12.01
CA VAL A 130 10.80 13.23 10.88
C VAL A 130 10.04 14.47 11.35
N ARG A 131 10.49 15.66 10.94
CA ARG A 131 9.77 16.90 11.19
C ARG A 131 8.56 16.98 10.25
N GLY A 132 7.39 17.27 10.77
CA GLY A 132 6.22 17.61 9.98
C GLY A 132 5.08 16.60 10.04
N THR A 133 4.51 16.42 11.23
CA THR A 133 3.24 15.72 11.43
C THR A 133 2.01 16.44 10.86
N LEU A 134 2.14 17.70 10.43
CA LEU A 134 1.09 18.47 9.73
C LEU A 134 0.84 17.99 8.27
N ARG A 135 1.61 17.03 7.75
CA ARG A 135 1.36 16.45 6.41
C ARG A 135 0.10 15.60 6.34
N THR A 136 -0.36 15.03 7.45
CA THR A 136 -1.58 14.21 7.48
C THR A 136 -2.83 15.03 7.14
N ALA A 137 -2.95 16.24 7.64
CA ALA A 137 -4.06 17.14 7.29
C ALA A 137 -4.05 17.59 5.81
N ARG A 138 -2.91 17.48 5.12
CA ARG A 138 -2.77 17.82 3.69
C ARG A 138 -2.98 16.65 2.74
N THR A 139 -3.12 15.43 3.23
CA THR A 139 -3.28 14.22 2.39
C THR A 139 -4.74 13.87 2.12
N ALA A 140 -5.66 14.20 3.02
CA ALA A 140 -7.08 14.03 2.77
C ALA A 140 -7.60 15.07 1.75
N LEU A 141 -8.50 14.64 0.88
CA LEU A 141 -9.22 15.54 -0.01
C LEU A 141 -10.30 16.30 0.78
N SER A 142 -10.63 17.54 0.37
CA SER A 142 -11.85 18.19 0.85
C SER A 142 -13.07 17.42 0.34
N ALA A 143 -14.23 17.58 1.01
CA ALA A 143 -15.48 16.96 0.57
C ALA A 143 -15.85 17.37 -0.88
N GLY A 144 -15.60 18.63 -1.25
CA GLY A 144 -15.81 19.12 -2.62
C GLY A 144 -14.89 18.43 -3.65
N ALA A 145 -13.60 18.26 -3.33
CA ALA A 145 -12.65 17.57 -4.20
C ALA A 145 -12.98 16.07 -4.31
N ALA A 146 -13.39 15.43 -3.21
CA ALA A 146 -13.80 14.03 -3.21
C ALA A 146 -15.08 13.81 -4.05
N ARG A 147 -16.06 14.67 -3.92
CA ARG A 147 -17.28 14.65 -4.76
C ARG A 147 -16.95 14.88 -6.24
N SER A 148 -16.10 15.88 -6.53
CA SER A 148 -15.64 16.13 -7.90
C SER A 148 -14.93 14.91 -8.50
N LEU A 149 -14.10 14.19 -7.71
CA LEU A 149 -13.42 12.98 -8.17
C LEU A 149 -14.42 11.87 -8.54
N LEU A 150 -15.50 11.69 -7.77
CA LEU A 150 -16.57 10.73 -8.05
C LEU A 150 -17.36 11.06 -9.31
N THR A 151 -17.64 12.36 -9.52
CA THR A 151 -18.47 12.84 -10.63
C THR A 151 -17.67 13.11 -11.90
N THR A 152 -16.32 13.16 -11.83
CA THR A 152 -15.47 13.32 -13.01
C THR A 152 -15.57 12.08 -13.87
N THR A 153 -16.26 12.20 -14.98
CA THR A 153 -16.41 11.13 -15.96
C THR A 153 -15.38 11.28 -17.08
N PRO A 154 -14.97 10.19 -17.74
CA PRO A 154 -14.13 10.21 -18.92
C PRO A 154 -14.85 10.77 -20.17
N ALA A 155 -16.08 11.26 -20.08
CA ALA A 155 -16.91 11.66 -21.22
C ALA A 155 -16.21 12.63 -22.19
N ASP A 156 -15.29 13.44 -21.67
CA ASP A 156 -14.50 14.40 -22.45
C ASP A 156 -13.08 13.88 -22.81
N ALA A 157 -12.81 12.58 -22.61
CA ALA A 157 -11.50 12.04 -22.89
C ALA A 157 -11.32 11.76 -24.39
N PRO A 158 -10.27 12.29 -25.01
CA PRO A 158 -10.01 12.05 -26.43
C PRO A 158 -9.57 10.61 -26.74
N ALA A 159 -9.27 9.80 -25.72
CA ALA A 159 -8.80 8.43 -25.89
C ALA A 159 -9.97 7.43 -25.79
N ARG A 160 -10.28 6.79 -26.88
CA ARG A 160 -11.31 5.75 -27.04
C ARG A 160 -11.27 4.65 -25.96
N THR A 161 -10.08 4.29 -25.49
CA THR A 161 -9.86 3.28 -24.45
C THR A 161 -10.41 3.65 -23.09
N ASP A 162 -10.49 4.94 -22.78
CA ASP A 162 -10.97 5.39 -21.46
C ASP A 162 -12.50 5.40 -21.39
N GLN A 163 -13.19 5.64 -22.48
CA GLN A 163 -14.67 5.57 -22.55
C GLN A 163 -15.16 4.13 -22.35
N ASP A 164 -14.46 3.15 -22.91
CA ASP A 164 -14.80 1.73 -22.76
C ASP A 164 -14.63 1.21 -21.31
N LEU A 165 -13.96 1.96 -20.43
CA LEU A 165 -13.66 1.56 -19.07
C LEU A 165 -14.36 2.38 -17.99
N VAL A 166 -15.31 3.25 -18.38
CA VAL A 166 -15.99 4.19 -17.46
C VAL A 166 -16.62 3.48 -16.27
N LEU A 167 -17.37 2.40 -16.48
CA LEU A 167 -18.02 1.66 -15.39
C LEU A 167 -17.00 1.14 -14.38
N ARG A 168 -15.88 0.58 -14.84
CA ARG A 168 -14.81 0.10 -13.96
C ARG A 168 -14.14 1.25 -13.22
N ASP A 169 -13.81 2.33 -13.92
CA ASP A 169 -13.04 3.42 -13.36
C ASP A 169 -13.85 4.19 -12.30
N ARG A 170 -15.15 4.42 -12.56
CA ARG A 170 -16.09 4.97 -11.56
C ARG A 170 -16.20 4.05 -10.34
N LEU A 171 -16.38 2.73 -10.53
CA LEU A 171 -16.45 1.76 -9.46
C LEU A 171 -15.18 1.77 -8.60
N VAL A 172 -13.99 1.77 -9.22
CA VAL A 172 -12.72 1.82 -8.49
C VAL A 172 -12.60 3.07 -7.62
N VAL A 173 -12.96 4.25 -8.16
CA VAL A 173 -12.93 5.51 -7.42
C VAL A 173 -13.94 5.47 -6.28
N ALA A 174 -15.15 4.99 -6.51
CA ALA A 174 -16.21 4.89 -5.51
C ALA A 174 -15.82 3.93 -4.36
N LEU A 175 -15.31 2.73 -4.68
CA LEU A 175 -14.83 1.79 -3.67
C LEU A 175 -13.71 2.38 -2.80
N LEU A 176 -12.77 3.09 -3.42
CA LEU A 176 -11.65 3.71 -2.69
C LEU A 176 -12.09 4.87 -1.80
N LEU A 177 -13.09 5.67 -2.22
CA LEU A 177 -13.55 6.84 -1.47
C LEU A 177 -14.61 6.53 -0.41
N VAL A 178 -15.47 5.53 -0.65
CA VAL A 178 -16.56 5.21 0.28
C VAL A 178 -16.10 4.21 1.34
N LEU A 179 -15.37 3.17 0.93
CA LEU A 179 -14.95 2.09 1.82
C LEU A 179 -13.49 2.19 2.28
N GLY A 180 -12.67 2.96 1.59
CA GLY A 180 -11.28 3.18 1.91
C GLY A 180 -10.39 1.92 1.97
N PRO A 181 -10.54 0.89 1.11
CA PRO A 181 -9.69 -0.28 1.15
C PRO A 181 -8.23 0.10 0.83
N ARG A 182 -7.28 -0.74 1.26
CA ARG A 182 -5.92 -0.61 0.73
C ARG A 182 -5.92 -0.95 -0.77
N VAL A 183 -5.13 -0.24 -1.56
CA VAL A 183 -5.06 -0.50 -3.01
C VAL A 183 -4.73 -1.94 -3.35
N SER A 184 -3.93 -2.61 -2.51
CA SER A 184 -3.59 -4.02 -2.68
C SER A 184 -4.73 -4.97 -2.29
N GLU A 185 -5.62 -4.57 -1.38
CA GLU A 185 -6.83 -5.31 -1.04
C GLU A 185 -7.77 -5.29 -2.25
N LEU A 186 -8.04 -4.10 -2.78
CA LEU A 186 -8.88 -3.92 -3.96
C LEU A 186 -8.35 -4.66 -5.20
N ALA A 187 -7.05 -4.56 -5.49
CA ALA A 187 -6.45 -5.21 -6.65
C ALA A 187 -6.49 -6.75 -6.58
N ARG A 188 -6.52 -7.32 -5.37
CA ARG A 188 -6.56 -8.78 -5.15
C ARG A 188 -7.95 -9.36 -4.99
N THR A 189 -8.99 -8.53 -5.01
CA THR A 189 -10.36 -8.99 -4.83
C THR A 189 -10.78 -9.91 -5.98
N ASP A 190 -11.37 -11.04 -5.63
CA ASP A 190 -11.99 -11.98 -6.55
C ASP A 190 -13.49 -11.72 -6.64
N VAL A 191 -14.16 -12.23 -7.68
CA VAL A 191 -15.63 -12.16 -7.81
C VAL A 191 -16.31 -12.84 -6.63
N ASP A 192 -15.77 -13.99 -6.18
CA ASP A 192 -16.29 -14.77 -5.06
C ASP A 192 -16.09 -14.10 -3.69
N ASP A 193 -15.35 -12.99 -3.63
CA ASP A 193 -15.28 -12.16 -2.42
C ASP A 193 -16.50 -11.24 -2.27
N VAL A 194 -17.37 -11.18 -3.27
CA VAL A 194 -18.62 -10.41 -3.26
C VAL A 194 -19.81 -11.36 -3.21
N ALA A 195 -20.55 -11.31 -2.10
CA ALA A 195 -21.82 -12.02 -1.97
C ALA A 195 -22.97 -11.06 -2.32
N ARG A 196 -23.85 -11.50 -3.22
CA ARG A 196 -25.02 -10.75 -3.68
C ARG A 196 -26.27 -11.47 -3.23
N GLU A 197 -26.96 -10.91 -2.27
CA GLU A 197 -28.24 -11.36 -1.74
C GLU A 197 -29.34 -10.37 -2.18
N PRO A 198 -30.61 -10.75 -2.21
CA PRO A 198 -31.70 -9.86 -2.68
C PRO A 198 -31.75 -8.51 -1.95
N GLU A 199 -31.45 -8.50 -0.66
CA GLU A 199 -31.55 -7.30 0.17
C GLU A 199 -30.21 -6.61 0.44
N ARG A 200 -29.07 -7.28 0.19
CA ARG A 200 -27.76 -6.75 0.51
C ARG A 200 -26.66 -7.32 -0.39
N THR A 201 -25.71 -6.48 -0.70
CA THR A 201 -24.44 -6.88 -1.30
C THR A 201 -23.33 -6.69 -0.29
N THR A 202 -22.53 -7.72 -0.05
CA THR A 202 -21.41 -7.67 0.89
C THR A 202 -20.10 -7.96 0.17
N TRP A 203 -19.01 -7.35 0.64
CA TRP A 203 -17.67 -7.58 0.17
C TRP A 203 -16.75 -8.03 1.30
N ARG A 204 -16.18 -9.22 1.15
CA ARG A 204 -15.15 -9.78 2.03
C ARG A 204 -13.78 -9.26 1.62
N ILE A 205 -13.21 -8.35 2.38
CA ILE A 205 -11.91 -7.73 2.12
C ILE A 205 -10.82 -8.52 2.83
N ARG A 206 -9.88 -9.07 2.06
CA ARG A 206 -8.72 -9.83 2.59
C ARG A 206 -7.55 -8.86 2.84
N GLY A 207 -7.24 -8.64 4.12
CA GLY A 207 -6.16 -7.77 4.60
C GLY A 207 -4.80 -8.46 4.67
N LYS A 208 -3.83 -7.76 5.27
CA LYS A 208 -2.48 -8.31 5.52
C LYS A 208 -2.53 -9.27 6.71
N GLY A 209 -1.78 -10.39 6.61
CA GLY A 209 -1.64 -11.35 7.70
C GLY A 209 -2.84 -12.27 7.90
N GLY A 210 -3.68 -12.48 6.86
CA GLY A 210 -4.84 -13.36 6.93
C GLY A 210 -6.10 -12.71 7.54
N ASN A 211 -6.00 -11.49 8.04
CA ASN A 211 -7.17 -10.76 8.56
C ASN A 211 -8.17 -10.49 7.46
N THR A 212 -9.43 -10.80 7.71
CA THR A 212 -10.54 -10.51 6.80
C THR A 212 -11.57 -9.63 7.50
N ARG A 213 -12.24 -8.77 6.74
CA ARG A 213 -13.42 -8.03 7.17
C ARG A 213 -14.50 -8.08 6.09
N THR A 214 -15.74 -8.10 6.48
CA THR A 214 -16.89 -8.03 5.58
C THR A 214 -17.53 -6.66 5.71
N VAL A 215 -17.80 -6.01 4.60
CA VAL A 215 -18.49 -4.72 4.55
C VAL A 215 -19.73 -4.84 3.68
N THR A 216 -20.84 -4.24 4.13
CA THR A 216 -22.06 -4.12 3.33
C THR A 216 -21.94 -2.91 2.43
N LEU A 217 -22.19 -3.08 1.13
CA LEU A 217 -22.18 -1.97 0.18
C LEU A 217 -23.46 -1.13 0.34
N SER A 218 -23.32 0.20 0.19
CA SER A 218 -24.50 1.05 0.05
C SER A 218 -25.22 0.73 -1.27
N PRO A 219 -26.55 0.97 -1.36
CA PRO A 219 -27.30 0.66 -2.58
C PRO A 219 -26.72 1.28 -3.86
N PRO A 220 -26.25 2.56 -3.90
CA PRO A 220 -25.60 3.10 -5.09
C PRO A 220 -24.30 2.37 -5.44
N LEU A 221 -23.50 2.01 -4.45
CA LEU A 221 -22.25 1.29 -4.69
C LEU A 221 -22.49 -0.14 -5.18
N ALA A 222 -23.54 -0.80 -4.65
CA ALA A 222 -23.98 -2.12 -5.11
C ALA A 222 -24.45 -2.07 -6.57
N ARG A 223 -25.25 -1.05 -6.97
CA ARG A 223 -25.65 -0.83 -8.37
C ARG A 223 -24.46 -0.61 -9.28
N ALA A 224 -23.53 0.27 -8.92
CA ALA A 224 -22.32 0.52 -9.71
C ALA A 224 -21.46 -0.76 -9.91
N LEU A 225 -21.41 -1.62 -8.89
CA LEU A 225 -20.75 -2.91 -8.99
C LEU A 225 -21.50 -3.87 -9.95
N GLU A 226 -22.81 -3.93 -9.83
CA GLU A 226 -23.65 -4.77 -10.71
C GLU A 226 -23.55 -4.33 -12.18
N ASP A 227 -23.60 -3.03 -12.44
CA ASP A 227 -23.43 -2.47 -13.79
C ASP A 227 -22.09 -2.88 -14.40
N TYR A 228 -21.02 -2.79 -13.62
CA TYR A 228 -19.70 -3.26 -14.07
C TYR A 228 -19.67 -4.76 -14.34
N LEU A 229 -20.22 -5.57 -13.42
CA LEU A 229 -20.23 -7.03 -13.53
C LEU A 229 -21.06 -7.52 -14.72
N THR A 230 -22.16 -6.85 -15.01
CA THR A 230 -23.10 -7.24 -16.07
C THR A 230 -22.68 -6.72 -17.44
N HIS A 231 -22.25 -5.46 -17.53
CA HIS A 231 -22.10 -4.79 -18.83
C HIS A 231 -20.65 -4.71 -19.33
N LEU A 232 -19.65 -4.66 -18.43
CA LEU A 232 -18.27 -4.46 -18.87
C LEU A 232 -17.36 -5.65 -18.56
N ARG A 233 -17.43 -6.21 -17.34
CA ARG A 233 -16.52 -7.28 -16.94
C ARG A 233 -16.53 -8.49 -17.88
N PRO A 234 -17.69 -8.99 -18.39
CA PRO A 234 -17.71 -10.13 -19.30
C PRO A 234 -16.92 -9.88 -20.58
N THR A 235 -17.05 -8.70 -21.17
CA THR A 235 -16.29 -8.30 -22.37
C THR A 235 -14.79 -8.26 -22.11
N LEU A 236 -14.36 -7.81 -20.93
CA LEU A 236 -12.95 -7.81 -20.55
C LEU A 236 -12.44 -9.22 -20.29
N ALA A 237 -13.20 -10.06 -19.59
CA ALA A 237 -12.82 -11.45 -19.27
C ALA A 237 -12.73 -12.31 -20.55
N ALA A 238 -13.57 -12.07 -21.53
CA ALA A 238 -13.55 -12.75 -22.82
C ALA A 238 -12.24 -12.54 -23.61
N LYS A 239 -11.46 -11.51 -23.30
CA LYS A 239 -10.14 -11.31 -23.92
C LYS A 239 -9.10 -12.34 -23.46
N ARG A 240 -9.37 -13.04 -22.34
CA ARG A 240 -8.48 -14.07 -21.78
C ARG A 240 -9.26 -15.23 -21.17
N PRO A 241 -9.98 -15.98 -22.01
CA PRO A 241 -10.89 -17.04 -21.54
C PRO A 241 -10.15 -18.18 -20.82
N GLN A 242 -8.88 -18.41 -21.15
CA GLN A 242 -8.06 -19.49 -20.59
C GLN A 242 -7.18 -19.05 -19.39
N ASP A 243 -7.28 -17.78 -18.98
CA ASP A 243 -6.50 -17.27 -17.83
C ASP A 243 -7.34 -17.39 -16.53
N PRO A 244 -7.04 -18.38 -15.65
CA PRO A 244 -7.85 -18.59 -14.43
C PRO A 244 -7.84 -17.39 -13.49
N ASP A 245 -6.76 -16.60 -13.46
CA ASP A 245 -6.68 -15.41 -12.63
C ASP A 245 -7.56 -14.29 -13.17
N ALA A 246 -7.62 -14.13 -14.50
CA ALA A 246 -8.52 -13.19 -15.16
C ALA A 246 -10.00 -13.55 -14.91
N GLN A 247 -10.34 -14.85 -14.94
CA GLN A 247 -11.72 -15.30 -14.69
C GLN A 247 -12.16 -15.04 -13.23
N ARG A 248 -11.26 -15.20 -12.27
CA ARG A 248 -11.56 -14.97 -10.84
C ARG A 248 -11.52 -13.50 -10.45
N ALA A 249 -10.63 -12.69 -11.05
CA ALA A 249 -10.41 -11.30 -10.64
C ALA A 249 -11.70 -10.47 -10.73
N LEU A 250 -12.03 -9.73 -9.65
CA LEU A 250 -13.15 -8.80 -9.68
C LEU A 250 -12.90 -7.70 -10.71
N LEU A 251 -11.77 -7.00 -10.61
CA LEU A 251 -11.44 -5.88 -11.47
C LEU A 251 -10.43 -6.28 -12.55
N LEU A 252 -10.75 -5.98 -13.80
CA LEU A 252 -9.92 -6.30 -14.95
C LEU A 252 -9.35 -5.04 -15.63
N SER A 253 -8.12 -5.16 -16.12
CA SER A 253 -7.53 -4.17 -17.00
C SER A 253 -8.16 -4.22 -18.40
N TRP A 254 -7.89 -3.20 -19.22
CA TRP A 254 -8.35 -3.18 -20.62
C TRP A 254 -7.86 -4.38 -21.48
N ARG A 255 -6.79 -5.04 -21.03
CA ARG A 255 -6.24 -6.26 -21.63
C ARG A 255 -6.87 -7.55 -21.12
N GLY A 256 -7.88 -7.46 -20.25
CA GLY A 256 -8.53 -8.62 -19.64
C GLY A 256 -7.72 -9.30 -18.53
N ARG A 257 -6.63 -8.71 -18.04
CA ARG A 257 -5.86 -9.22 -16.89
C ARG A 257 -6.37 -8.60 -15.60
N ARG A 258 -6.17 -9.27 -14.47
CA ARG A 258 -6.36 -8.64 -13.15
C ARG A 258 -5.72 -7.27 -13.13
N ILE A 259 -6.44 -6.29 -12.62
CA ILE A 259 -5.87 -4.94 -12.44
C ILE A 259 -4.80 -4.96 -11.34
N ASP A 260 -3.69 -4.32 -11.56
CA ASP A 260 -2.64 -4.18 -10.56
C ASP A 260 -2.71 -2.82 -9.84
N THR A 261 -1.92 -2.69 -8.78
CA THR A 261 -1.90 -1.47 -7.97
C THR A 261 -1.35 -0.26 -8.72
N GLN A 262 -0.54 -0.45 -9.73
CA GLN A 262 -0.01 0.64 -10.57
C GLN A 262 -1.07 1.14 -11.54
N ALA A 263 -1.81 0.23 -12.15
CA ALA A 263 -2.94 0.59 -13.02
C ALA A 263 -4.01 1.39 -12.26
N ILE A 264 -4.31 1.02 -10.99
CA ILE A 264 -5.23 1.80 -10.14
C ILE A 264 -4.66 3.20 -9.86
N ARG A 265 -3.36 3.33 -9.57
CA ARG A 265 -2.73 4.65 -9.37
C ARG A 265 -2.76 5.50 -10.64
N ALA A 266 -2.46 4.90 -11.77
CA ALA A 266 -2.51 5.57 -13.07
C ALA A 266 -3.95 6.02 -13.42
N LEU A 267 -4.96 5.20 -13.09
CA LEU A 267 -6.37 5.56 -13.22
C LEU A 267 -6.67 6.82 -12.39
N LEU A 268 -6.32 6.83 -11.10
CA LEU A 268 -6.55 7.98 -10.23
C LEU A 268 -5.86 9.24 -10.76
N SER A 269 -4.60 9.12 -11.18
CA SER A 269 -3.84 10.25 -11.74
C SER A 269 -4.55 10.86 -12.97
N ARG A 270 -5.04 10.00 -13.90
CA ARG A 270 -5.80 10.46 -15.06
C ARG A 270 -7.12 11.12 -14.68
N THR A 271 -7.85 10.54 -13.71
CA THR A 271 -9.11 11.11 -13.24
C THR A 271 -8.88 12.49 -12.62
N VAL A 272 -7.85 12.63 -11.76
CA VAL A 272 -7.48 13.92 -11.16
C VAL A 272 -7.12 14.96 -12.21
N ALA A 273 -6.39 14.59 -13.26
CA ALA A 273 -6.04 15.52 -14.33
C ALA A 273 -7.24 16.07 -15.10
N ARG A 274 -8.38 15.41 -15.03
CA ARG A 274 -9.66 15.83 -15.65
C ARG A 274 -10.55 16.65 -14.71
N MET A 275 -10.25 16.70 -13.42
CA MET A 275 -11.01 17.47 -12.45
C MET A 275 -10.89 18.97 -12.73
N PRO A 276 -11.85 19.79 -12.31
CA PRO A 276 -11.70 21.25 -12.32
C PRO A 276 -10.43 21.71 -11.60
N ALA A 277 -9.73 22.67 -12.17
CA ALA A 277 -8.44 23.17 -11.70
C ALA A 277 -8.34 23.40 -10.17
N PRO A 278 -9.35 23.97 -9.47
CA PRO A 278 -9.29 24.16 -8.02
C PRO A 278 -9.19 22.85 -7.22
N TYR A 279 -9.60 21.73 -7.79
CA TYR A 279 -9.60 20.42 -7.17
C TYR A 279 -8.48 19.50 -7.65
N GLN A 280 -7.71 19.91 -8.67
CA GLN A 280 -6.57 19.14 -9.19
C GLN A 280 -5.45 19.15 -8.16
N ARG A 281 -5.38 18.08 -7.36
CA ARG A 281 -4.25 17.79 -6.49
C ARG A 281 -4.00 16.31 -6.48
N GLU A 282 -2.76 15.91 -6.17
CA GLU A 282 -2.38 14.50 -6.14
C GLU A 282 -3.33 13.69 -5.25
N ALA A 283 -4.08 12.77 -5.84
CA ALA A 283 -4.94 11.82 -5.16
C ALA A 283 -4.32 10.43 -5.28
N THR A 284 -3.78 9.94 -4.18
CA THR A 284 -3.26 8.56 -4.08
C THR A 284 -4.32 7.68 -3.40
N PRO A 285 -4.29 6.34 -3.58
CA PRO A 285 -5.17 5.45 -2.83
C PRO A 285 -5.09 5.64 -1.32
N HIS A 286 -3.92 6.01 -0.79
CA HIS A 286 -3.74 6.31 0.61
C HIS A 286 -4.43 7.62 1.02
N ALA A 287 -4.34 8.66 0.18
CA ALA A 287 -5.06 9.92 0.40
C ALA A 287 -6.57 9.71 0.38
N LEU A 288 -7.10 8.87 -0.54
CA LEU A 288 -8.53 8.55 -0.58
C LEU A 288 -9.00 7.82 0.68
N ARG A 289 -8.22 6.87 1.16
CA ARG A 289 -8.49 6.18 2.43
C ARG A 289 -8.47 7.14 3.62
N HIS A 290 -7.54 8.11 3.66
CA HIS A 290 -7.54 9.19 4.64
C HIS A 290 -8.77 10.09 4.51
N THR A 291 -9.20 10.37 3.29
CA THR A 291 -10.41 11.12 3.02
C THR A 291 -11.63 10.42 3.58
N THR A 292 -11.79 9.10 3.34
CA THR A 292 -12.84 8.28 3.93
C THR A 292 -12.86 8.42 5.45
N ALA A 293 -11.70 8.22 6.11
CA ALA A 293 -11.60 8.34 7.56
C ALA A 293 -11.99 9.74 8.06
N THR A 294 -11.46 10.78 7.42
CA THR A 294 -11.69 12.18 7.84
C THR A 294 -13.13 12.58 7.67
N LEU A 295 -13.77 12.20 6.55
CA LEU A 295 -15.18 12.53 6.30
C LEU A 295 -16.11 11.82 7.27
N LEU A 296 -15.89 10.54 7.55
CA LEU A 296 -16.71 9.80 8.51
C LEU A 296 -16.57 10.32 9.94
N VAL A 297 -15.35 10.65 10.37
CA VAL A 297 -15.12 11.25 11.71
C VAL A 297 -15.74 12.65 11.77
N ALA A 298 -15.62 13.45 10.72
CA ALA A 298 -16.24 14.78 10.66
C ALA A 298 -17.77 14.72 10.64
N ASP A 299 -18.35 13.63 10.14
CA ASP A 299 -19.79 13.33 10.17
C ASP A 299 -20.26 12.76 11.52
N GLY A 300 -19.37 12.64 12.51
CA GLY A 300 -19.69 12.23 13.89
C GLY A 300 -19.60 10.73 14.16
N TRP A 301 -19.10 9.91 13.22
CA TRP A 301 -18.94 8.47 13.43
C TRP A 301 -17.83 8.18 14.44
N ASP A 302 -18.05 7.17 15.29
CA ASP A 302 -17.04 6.72 16.26
C ASP A 302 -15.75 6.28 15.55
N VAL A 303 -14.61 6.76 16.05
CA VAL A 303 -13.28 6.44 15.51
C VAL A 303 -13.00 4.94 15.48
N LYS A 304 -13.60 4.15 16.41
CA LYS A 304 -13.48 2.68 16.43
C LYS A 304 -14.19 2.05 15.23
N VAL A 305 -15.40 2.51 14.92
CA VAL A 305 -16.19 2.05 13.76
C VAL A 305 -15.43 2.37 12.46
N VAL A 306 -14.87 3.58 12.37
CA VAL A 306 -14.06 3.99 11.21
C VAL A 306 -12.77 3.15 11.11
N ALA A 307 -12.10 2.87 12.22
CA ALA A 307 -10.90 2.03 12.24
C ALA A 307 -11.20 0.59 11.80
N GLU A 308 -12.34 0.06 12.18
CA GLU A 308 -12.80 -1.28 11.78
C GLU A 308 -13.15 -1.34 10.30
N LEU A 309 -13.93 -0.38 9.78
CA LEU A 309 -14.17 -0.24 8.34
C LEU A 309 -12.85 -0.27 7.56
N LEU A 310 -11.88 0.46 8.04
CA LEU A 310 -10.58 0.55 7.39
C LEU A 310 -9.67 -0.67 7.64
N GLY A 311 -9.97 -1.52 8.62
CA GLY A 311 -9.15 -2.70 8.97
C GLY A 311 -7.80 -2.30 9.56
N HIS A 312 -7.82 -1.44 10.59
CA HIS A 312 -6.65 -1.13 11.40
C HIS A 312 -6.42 -2.23 12.43
N ALA A 313 -5.30 -2.93 12.36
CA ALA A 313 -4.96 -4.11 13.20
C ALA A 313 -4.74 -3.80 14.70
N SER A 314 -4.92 -2.56 15.16
CA SER A 314 -4.48 -2.09 16.47
C SER A 314 -5.59 -1.84 17.49
N ILE A 315 -6.81 -2.28 17.24
CA ILE A 315 -7.86 -2.24 18.27
C ILE A 315 -8.45 -3.64 18.38
N ALA A 316 -7.66 -4.57 18.92
CA ALA A 316 -8.16 -5.86 19.34
C ALA A 316 -8.59 -5.75 20.80
N THR A 317 -9.88 -5.76 21.06
CA THR A 317 -10.46 -6.62 22.13
C THR A 317 -11.98 -6.53 22.10
N THR A 318 -12.57 -7.69 22.02
CA THR A 318 -13.78 -8.17 22.67
C THR A 318 -14.95 -8.50 21.76
N GLY A 319 -15.19 -9.82 21.63
CA GLY A 319 -16.25 -10.46 20.84
C GLY A 319 -17.72 -10.19 21.25
N VAL A 320 -17.97 -9.27 22.18
CA VAL A 320 -19.32 -8.84 22.59
C VAL A 320 -19.82 -7.62 21.81
N TYR A 321 -18.93 -6.95 21.06
CA TYR A 321 -19.26 -5.74 20.27
C TYR A 321 -19.53 -6.02 18.80
N LEU A 322 -19.26 -7.23 18.29
CA LEU A 322 -19.29 -7.55 16.85
C LEU A 322 -20.66 -7.29 16.20
N ASP A 323 -21.75 -7.75 16.80
CA ASP A 323 -23.09 -7.59 16.20
C ASP A 323 -23.57 -6.13 16.17
N ARG A 324 -23.20 -5.34 17.20
CA ARG A 324 -23.53 -3.92 17.24
C ARG A 324 -22.71 -3.11 16.23
N ILE A 325 -21.45 -3.46 16.08
CA ILE A 325 -20.50 -2.81 15.16
C ILE A 325 -20.87 -3.10 13.70
N GLU A 326 -21.37 -4.30 13.35
CA GLU A 326 -21.81 -4.60 11.97
C GLU A 326 -22.98 -3.70 11.55
N GLY A 327 -23.95 -3.48 12.45
CA GLY A 327 -25.08 -2.57 12.20
C GLY A 327 -24.64 -1.10 12.04
N GLU A 328 -23.77 -0.62 12.92
CA GLU A 328 -23.21 0.73 12.88
C GLU A 328 -22.31 0.92 11.64
N LEU A 329 -21.54 -0.08 11.25
CA LEU A 329 -20.70 -0.05 10.06
C LEU A 329 -21.54 0.04 8.78
N ALA A 330 -22.59 -0.75 8.67
CA ALA A 330 -23.52 -0.68 7.54
C ALA A 330 -24.26 0.67 7.49
N ALA A 331 -24.61 1.24 8.64
CA ALA A 331 -25.22 2.56 8.75
C ALA A 331 -24.22 3.65 8.33
N ALA A 332 -22.95 3.57 8.76
CA ALA A 332 -21.90 4.51 8.37
C ALA A 332 -21.64 4.49 6.87
N ILE A 333 -21.64 3.31 6.25
CA ILE A 333 -21.44 3.18 4.80
C ILE A 333 -22.65 3.77 4.04
N ARG A 334 -23.88 3.54 4.51
CA ARG A 334 -25.08 4.11 3.89
C ARG A 334 -25.13 5.64 4.01
N ALA A 335 -24.75 6.17 5.17
CA ALA A 335 -24.73 7.60 5.47
C ALA A 335 -23.45 8.30 5.00
N HIS A 336 -22.55 7.60 4.30
CA HIS A 336 -21.30 8.21 3.83
C HIS A 336 -21.60 9.45 2.96
N PRO A 337 -20.99 10.62 3.24
CA PRO A 337 -21.30 11.89 2.56
C PRO A 337 -21.17 11.84 1.03
N LEU A 338 -20.48 10.86 0.50
CA LEU A 338 -20.30 10.65 -0.93
C LEU A 338 -21.15 9.48 -1.49
N ALA A 339 -21.91 8.77 -0.66
CA ALA A 339 -22.68 7.61 -1.14
C ALA A 339 -23.75 8.03 -2.17
N THR A 340 -24.36 9.21 -2.01
CA THR A 340 -25.36 9.79 -2.95
C THR A 340 -24.72 10.39 -4.21
N ALA A 341 -23.41 10.60 -4.24
CA ALA A 341 -22.69 11.15 -5.40
C ALA A 341 -22.24 10.06 -6.40
N ILE A 342 -22.60 8.80 -6.15
CA ILE A 342 -22.28 7.65 -7.02
C ILE A 342 -23.37 7.48 -8.10
N ASP A 343 -24.60 7.96 -7.86
CA ASP A 343 -25.70 8.00 -8.82
C ASP A 343 -25.43 9.06 -9.89
#